data_5707dd66c8a58052284a74c18f2eaa83
#
_entry.id   5707dd66c8a58052284a74c18f2eaa83
#
_cell.length_a   1.000
_cell.length_b   1.000
_cell.length_c   1.000
_cell.angle_alpha   90.00
_cell.angle_beta   90.00
_cell.angle_gamma   90.00
#
_symmetry.space_group_name_H-M   'P 1'
#
loop_
_entity.id
_entity.type
_entity.pdbx_description
1 polymer ?
#
loop_
_entity_poly.entity_id
_entity_poly.type
_entity_poly.pdbx_seq_one_letter_code
_entity_poly.pdbx_strand_id
1 'polypeptide(L)'
;MTVTAVRKDPEALSMTVDAEFEASPDRVWQLWADPRQLERWWGPPTYPATVDSHDLRTGGRVEYHMTGPEGDQPRGFWEIVAAEPPHRLVFNDGFANDDGTPNSDMPMNEARVTIEEIGSGRTRMSIQSIFPSTSAMEQVLAMGMEEGLTQAIGQIDAILAEDRVAQR
;
A
#
# COMPACT_ATOMS: atom_id res chain seq x y z
N MET A 1 5.83 -15.39 -7.32
CA MET A 1 5.58 -14.34 -8.26
C MET A 1 4.56 -13.36 -7.76
N THR A 2 4.89 -12.14 -7.79
CA THR A 2 4.21 -11.14 -7.01
C THR A 2 3.05 -10.48 -7.76
N VAL A 3 3.33 -9.46 -8.54
CA VAL A 3 2.30 -8.74 -9.28
C VAL A 3 1.88 -9.53 -10.50
N THR A 4 0.57 -9.79 -10.64
CA THR A 4 0.02 -10.57 -11.74
C THR A 4 -0.70 -9.73 -12.78
N ALA A 5 -1.21 -8.56 -12.39
CA ALA A 5 -1.92 -7.67 -13.31
C ALA A 5 -1.93 -6.23 -12.79
N VAL A 6 -1.91 -5.29 -13.73
CA VAL A 6 -2.17 -3.88 -13.46
C VAL A 6 -3.23 -3.43 -14.45
N ARG A 7 -4.33 -2.88 -13.96
CA ARG A 7 -5.47 -2.45 -14.78
C ARG A 7 -5.82 -0.99 -14.47
N LYS A 8 -5.86 -0.16 -15.51
CA LYS A 8 -6.26 1.23 -15.39
C LYS A 8 -7.61 1.43 -16.07
N ASP A 9 -8.55 2.06 -15.36
CA ASP A 9 -9.87 2.38 -15.89
C ASP A 9 -10.13 3.88 -15.72
N PRO A 10 -9.82 4.70 -16.75
CA PRO A 10 -10.00 6.14 -16.68
C PRO A 10 -11.44 6.59 -16.51
N GLU A 11 -12.40 5.81 -16.98
CA GLU A 11 -13.83 6.14 -16.83
C GLU A 11 -14.27 5.97 -15.37
N ALA A 12 -13.76 4.95 -14.69
CA ALA A 12 -14.03 4.71 -13.28
C ALA A 12 -13.05 5.45 -12.37
N LEU A 13 -12.11 6.20 -12.93
CA LEU A 13 -11.05 6.91 -12.19
C LEU A 13 -10.27 5.96 -11.27
N SER A 14 -9.95 4.76 -11.76
CA SER A 14 -9.31 3.75 -10.91
C SER A 14 -8.11 3.09 -11.55
N MET A 15 -7.23 2.59 -10.69
CA MET A 15 -6.12 1.71 -11.05
C MET A 15 -6.11 0.55 -10.05
N THR A 16 -6.04 -0.67 -10.55
CA THR A 16 -6.01 -1.87 -9.70
C THR A 16 -4.73 -2.64 -9.95
N VAL A 17 -4.04 -3.00 -8.87
CA VAL A 17 -2.87 -3.87 -8.92
C VAL A 17 -3.24 -5.17 -8.20
N ASP A 18 -3.12 -6.28 -8.91
CA ASP A 18 -3.34 -7.62 -8.37
C ASP A 18 -1.99 -8.30 -8.12
N ALA A 19 -1.87 -8.96 -6.98
CA ALA A 19 -0.68 -9.71 -6.62
C ALA A 19 -1.07 -11.04 -5.98
N GLU A 20 -0.24 -12.06 -6.15
CA GLU A 20 -0.47 -13.39 -5.58
C GLU A 20 0.75 -13.82 -4.77
N PHE A 21 0.48 -14.42 -3.61
CA PHE A 21 1.50 -14.82 -2.67
C PHE A 21 1.27 -16.26 -2.18
N GLU A 22 2.36 -16.98 -1.90
CA GLU A 22 2.32 -18.28 -1.25
C GLU A 22 2.29 -18.10 0.27
N ALA A 23 1.16 -17.59 0.76
CA ALA A 23 0.93 -17.33 2.18
C ALA A 23 -0.59 -17.29 2.42
N SER A 24 -1.00 -17.48 3.67
CA SER A 24 -2.41 -17.39 4.03
C SER A 24 -2.91 -15.95 4.06
N PRO A 25 -4.23 -15.71 3.97
CA PRO A 25 -4.78 -14.37 4.15
C PRO A 25 -4.37 -13.72 5.47
N ASP A 26 -4.33 -14.47 6.56
CA ASP A 26 -3.89 -13.96 7.85
C ASP A 26 -2.44 -13.46 7.81
N ARG A 27 -1.57 -14.20 7.12
CA ARG A 27 -0.17 -13.79 6.97
C ARG A 27 -0.02 -12.55 6.11
N VAL A 28 -0.78 -12.48 5.01
CA VAL A 28 -0.77 -11.29 4.14
C VAL A 28 -1.31 -10.07 4.89
N TRP A 29 -2.33 -10.25 5.73
CA TRP A 29 -2.86 -9.16 6.56
C TRP A 29 -1.79 -8.56 7.46
N GLN A 30 -0.88 -9.38 8.01
CA GLN A 30 0.20 -8.90 8.89
C GLN A 30 1.16 -7.93 8.18
N LEU A 31 1.27 -8.01 6.87
CA LEU A 31 2.07 -7.05 6.09
C LEU A 31 1.52 -5.63 6.21
N TRP A 32 0.23 -5.50 6.47
CA TRP A 32 -0.45 -4.22 6.70
C TRP A 32 -0.57 -3.90 8.19
N ALA A 33 -0.85 -4.91 9.01
CA ALA A 33 -1.19 -4.74 10.42
C ALA A 33 0.01 -4.55 11.33
N ASP A 34 1.19 -5.05 10.93
CA ASP A 34 2.43 -4.86 11.69
C ASP A 34 3.20 -3.69 11.09
N PRO A 35 3.36 -2.56 11.80
CA PRO A 35 4.05 -1.39 11.27
C PRO A 35 5.49 -1.67 10.85
N ARG A 36 6.18 -2.60 11.52
CA ARG A 36 7.55 -2.95 11.16
C ARG A 36 7.63 -3.76 9.87
N GLN A 37 6.57 -4.52 9.54
CA GLN A 37 6.46 -5.20 8.25
C GLN A 37 5.99 -4.25 7.15
N LEU A 38 5.00 -3.41 7.45
CA LEU A 38 4.47 -2.44 6.49
C LEU A 38 5.59 -1.53 5.95
N GLU A 39 6.45 -1.00 6.81
CA GLU A 39 7.52 -0.10 6.38
C GLU A 39 8.59 -0.79 5.52
N ARG A 40 8.66 -2.12 5.53
CA ARG A 40 9.62 -2.85 4.72
C ARG A 40 9.22 -2.95 3.24
N TRP A 41 7.96 -2.76 2.92
CA TRP A 41 7.51 -2.89 1.53
C TRP A 41 6.71 -1.71 1.00
N TRP A 42 6.16 -0.85 1.86
CA TRP A 42 5.28 0.25 1.42
C TRP A 42 5.98 1.23 0.49
N GLY A 43 7.21 1.58 0.72
CA GLY A 43 7.98 2.44 -0.18
C GLY A 43 8.76 1.62 -1.22
N PRO A 44 8.93 2.12 -2.46
CA PRO A 44 9.80 1.45 -3.43
C PRO A 44 11.25 1.44 -2.93
N PRO A 45 12.12 0.57 -3.49
CA PRO A 45 13.50 0.42 -2.99
C PRO A 45 14.30 1.72 -2.90
N THR A 46 14.01 2.71 -3.77
CA THR A 46 14.70 4.01 -3.78
C THR A 46 14.15 4.97 -2.72
N TYR A 47 12.94 4.70 -2.21
CA TYR A 47 12.27 5.52 -1.20
C TYR A 47 11.66 4.64 -0.12
N PRO A 48 12.48 3.94 0.68
CA PRO A 48 11.95 3.07 1.74
C PRO A 48 11.14 3.87 2.75
N ALA A 49 10.06 3.25 3.23
CA ALA A 49 9.15 3.89 4.18
C ALA A 49 9.57 3.66 5.62
N THR A 50 9.27 4.63 6.47
CA THR A 50 9.30 4.50 7.92
C THR A 50 7.90 4.83 8.43
N VAL A 51 7.30 3.92 9.19
CA VAL A 51 5.97 4.13 9.76
C VAL A 51 6.12 4.81 11.12
N ASP A 52 5.66 6.06 11.20
CA ASP A 52 5.80 6.90 12.38
C ASP A 52 4.69 6.67 13.41
N SER A 53 3.46 6.39 12.92
CA SER A 53 2.28 6.16 13.75
C SER A 53 1.38 5.16 13.04
N HIS A 54 0.79 4.23 13.78
CA HIS A 54 0.04 3.14 13.16
C HIS A 54 -1.14 2.73 14.03
N ASP A 55 -2.35 3.05 13.55
CA ASP A 55 -3.60 2.63 14.16
C ASP A 55 -4.50 2.07 13.05
N LEU A 56 -4.32 0.78 12.73
CA LEU A 56 -5.01 0.13 11.63
C LEU A 56 -6.35 -0.46 12.09
N ARG A 57 -7.29 0.43 12.39
CA ARG A 57 -8.66 0.07 12.74
C ARG A 57 -9.59 1.09 12.10
N THR A 58 -10.86 0.74 11.96
CA THR A 58 -11.86 1.66 11.42
C THR A 58 -11.87 2.95 12.23
N GLY A 59 -11.67 4.08 11.56
CA GLY A 59 -11.57 5.39 12.18
C GLY A 59 -10.15 5.76 12.64
N GLY A 60 -9.19 4.85 12.51
CA GLY A 60 -7.79 5.09 12.88
C GLY A 60 -7.00 5.82 11.81
N ARG A 61 -5.71 6.00 12.05
CA ARG A 61 -4.82 6.74 11.17
C ARG A 61 -3.44 6.09 11.13
N VAL A 62 -2.82 6.10 9.97
CA VAL A 62 -1.42 5.68 9.77
C VAL A 62 -0.66 6.88 9.24
N GLU A 63 0.52 7.14 9.80
CA GLU A 63 1.39 8.22 9.34
C GLU A 63 2.76 7.65 9.04
N TYR A 64 3.33 8.06 7.92
CA TYR A 64 4.62 7.56 7.48
C TYR A 64 5.39 8.62 6.70
N HIS A 65 6.69 8.40 6.56
CA HIS A 65 7.51 9.14 5.61
C HIS A 65 8.37 8.15 4.82
N MET A 66 8.78 8.57 3.65
CA MET A 66 9.74 7.83 2.83
C MET A 66 11.04 8.60 2.85
N THR A 67 12.17 7.92 2.67
CA THR A 67 13.47 8.56 2.66
C THR A 67 14.13 8.31 1.32
N GLY A 68 14.39 9.37 0.58
CA GLY A 68 15.03 9.30 -0.73
C GLY A 68 16.56 9.23 -0.64
N PRO A 69 17.22 8.95 -1.77
CA PRO A 69 18.68 8.81 -1.80
C PRO A 69 19.44 10.10 -1.47
N GLU A 70 18.78 11.25 -1.57
CA GLU A 70 19.37 12.55 -1.25
C GLU A 70 18.95 13.06 0.13
N GLY A 71 18.26 12.21 0.92
CA GLY A 71 17.82 12.55 2.26
C GLY A 71 16.47 13.26 2.33
N ASP A 72 15.79 13.46 1.19
CA ASP A 72 14.45 14.01 1.17
C ASP A 72 13.45 13.03 1.82
N GLN A 73 12.50 13.57 2.55
CA GLN A 73 11.57 12.77 3.34
C GLN A 73 10.11 13.14 3.05
N PRO A 74 9.57 12.74 1.88
CA PRO A 74 8.15 12.97 1.61
C PRO A 74 7.30 12.18 2.60
N ARG A 75 6.23 12.83 3.09
CA ARG A 75 5.33 12.27 4.09
C ARG A 75 3.97 11.97 3.52
N GLY A 76 3.35 10.93 4.04
CA GLY A 76 1.99 10.58 3.70
C GLY A 76 1.21 10.11 4.93
N PHE A 77 -0.09 9.96 4.76
CA PHE A 77 -0.95 9.46 5.82
C PHE A 77 -2.12 8.69 5.22
N TRP A 78 -2.69 7.80 6.03
CA TRP A 78 -3.94 7.11 5.72
C TRP A 78 -4.98 7.44 6.77
N GLU A 79 -6.20 7.70 6.31
CA GLU A 79 -7.38 7.73 7.17
C GLU A 79 -8.12 6.42 6.95
N ILE A 80 -8.22 5.59 7.97
CA ILE A 80 -8.78 4.25 7.84
C ILE A 80 -10.31 4.32 7.83
N VAL A 81 -10.90 3.99 6.69
CA VAL A 81 -12.36 3.98 6.52
C VAL A 81 -12.95 2.67 7.04
N ALA A 82 -12.31 1.54 6.72
CA ALA A 82 -12.74 0.23 7.19
C ALA A 82 -11.54 -0.71 7.32
N ALA A 83 -11.46 -1.42 8.42
CA ALA A 83 -10.46 -2.47 8.62
C ALA A 83 -11.19 -3.74 9.05
N GLU A 84 -11.24 -4.72 8.16
CA GLU A 84 -11.95 -5.98 8.35
C GLU A 84 -10.98 -7.16 8.15
N PRO A 85 -10.18 -7.47 9.20
CA PRO A 85 -9.17 -8.52 9.10
C PRO A 85 -9.78 -9.88 8.80
N PRO A 86 -9.13 -10.72 8.00
CA PRO A 86 -7.94 -10.44 7.22
C PRO A 86 -8.24 -10.10 5.76
N HIS A 87 -9.47 -9.75 5.43
CA HIS A 87 -9.96 -9.74 4.05
C HIS A 87 -10.11 -8.36 3.40
N ARG A 88 -10.29 -7.31 4.19
CA ARG A 88 -10.62 -6.02 3.59
C ARG A 88 -10.03 -4.84 4.38
N LEU A 89 -9.45 -3.91 3.64
CA LEU A 89 -8.96 -2.65 4.20
C LEU A 89 -9.31 -1.54 3.21
N VAL A 90 -9.93 -0.48 3.72
CA VAL A 90 -10.24 0.72 2.92
C VAL A 90 -9.66 1.93 3.65
N PHE A 91 -8.90 2.73 2.94
CA PHE A 91 -8.35 3.95 3.51
C PHE A 91 -8.27 5.07 2.47
N ASN A 92 -8.26 6.30 2.96
CA ASN A 92 -7.95 7.47 2.14
C ASN A 92 -6.46 7.74 2.31
N ASP A 93 -5.74 7.77 1.19
CA ASP A 93 -4.30 7.95 1.14
C ASP A 93 -4.00 9.38 0.69
N GLY A 94 -3.33 10.14 1.53
CA GLY A 94 -3.04 11.54 1.28
C GLY A 94 -1.56 11.87 1.46
N PHE A 95 -1.20 13.04 0.93
CA PHE A 95 0.13 13.61 1.11
C PHE A 95 0.13 14.53 2.35
N ALA A 96 1.23 14.54 3.07
CA ALA A 96 1.39 15.39 4.24
C ALA A 96 2.54 16.38 4.06
N ASN A 97 2.44 17.51 4.77
CA ASN A 97 3.52 18.51 4.84
C ASN A 97 4.63 18.00 5.77
N ASP A 98 5.76 18.72 5.80
CA ASP A 98 6.90 18.35 6.63
C ASP A 98 6.58 18.26 8.12
N ASP A 99 5.57 19.01 8.58
CA ASP A 99 5.11 18.98 9.98
C ASP A 99 4.08 17.88 10.26
N GLY A 100 3.74 17.07 9.24
CA GLY A 100 2.78 15.98 9.37
C GLY A 100 1.33 16.37 9.12
N THR A 101 1.03 17.66 8.90
CA THR A 101 -0.34 18.08 8.58
C THR A 101 -0.71 17.72 7.14
N PRO A 102 -2.00 17.45 6.86
CA PRO A 102 -2.42 17.12 5.49
C PRO A 102 -2.11 18.24 4.51
N ASN A 103 -1.58 17.87 3.34
CA ASN A 103 -1.31 18.82 2.26
C ASN A 103 -2.55 18.91 1.36
N SER A 104 -3.37 19.92 1.58
CA SER A 104 -4.63 20.11 0.85
C SER A 104 -4.43 20.48 -0.63
N ASP A 105 -3.22 20.82 -1.04
CA ASP A 105 -2.91 21.13 -2.44
C ASP A 105 -2.70 19.86 -3.27
N MET A 106 -2.58 18.69 -2.63
CA MET A 106 -2.38 17.42 -3.27
C MET A 106 -3.64 16.57 -3.21
N PRO A 107 -3.91 15.76 -4.26
CA PRO A 107 -5.10 14.92 -4.26
C PRO A 107 -5.03 13.81 -3.23
N MET A 108 -6.19 13.38 -2.75
CA MET A 108 -6.36 12.28 -1.81
C MET A 108 -7.08 11.15 -2.53
N ASN A 109 -6.50 9.97 -2.52
CA ASN A 109 -7.04 8.80 -3.21
C ASN A 109 -7.69 7.85 -2.20
N GLU A 110 -8.74 7.15 -2.63
CA GLU A 110 -9.27 6.03 -1.84
C GLU A 110 -8.57 4.75 -2.28
N ALA A 111 -8.06 3.99 -1.33
CA ALA A 111 -7.46 2.69 -1.59
C ALA A 111 -8.35 1.59 -1.01
N ARG A 112 -8.69 0.61 -1.82
CA ARG A 112 -9.48 -0.56 -1.43
C ARG A 112 -8.63 -1.80 -1.60
N VAL A 113 -8.29 -2.43 -0.48
CA VAL A 113 -7.48 -3.64 -0.46
C VAL A 113 -8.40 -4.82 -0.18
N THR A 114 -8.30 -5.85 -1.02
CA THR A 114 -8.98 -7.11 -0.79
C THR A 114 -7.95 -8.23 -0.72
N ILE A 115 -8.15 -9.15 0.21
CA ILE A 115 -7.25 -10.27 0.47
C ILE A 115 -8.09 -11.52 0.52
N GLU A 116 -7.88 -12.44 -0.42
CA GLU A 116 -8.69 -13.66 -0.51
C GLU A 116 -7.83 -14.89 -0.78
N GLU A 117 -8.22 -15.99 -0.20
CA GLU A 117 -7.57 -17.29 -0.47
C GLU A 117 -8.00 -17.78 -1.85
N ILE A 118 -7.02 -18.17 -2.69
CA ILE A 118 -7.28 -18.64 -4.06
C ILE A 118 -6.87 -20.09 -4.26
N GLY A 119 -6.36 -20.72 -3.23
CA GLY A 119 -5.92 -22.10 -3.22
C GLY A 119 -5.25 -22.40 -1.90
N SER A 120 -4.94 -23.64 -1.62
CA SER A 120 -4.35 -24.03 -0.33
C SER A 120 -3.02 -23.28 -0.11
N GLY A 121 -3.00 -22.38 0.88
CA GLY A 121 -1.81 -21.61 1.23
C GLY A 121 -1.46 -20.51 0.23
N ARG A 122 -2.39 -20.14 -0.66
CA ARG A 122 -2.17 -19.08 -1.64
C ARG A 122 -3.23 -17.98 -1.50
N THR A 123 -2.79 -16.75 -1.64
CA THR A 123 -3.64 -15.57 -1.44
C THR A 123 -3.47 -14.59 -2.59
N ARG A 124 -4.59 -14.04 -3.04
CA ARG A 124 -4.60 -12.88 -3.94
C ARG A 124 -4.87 -11.63 -3.14
N MET A 125 -4.05 -10.61 -3.38
CA MET A 125 -4.26 -9.28 -2.84
C MET A 125 -4.50 -8.32 -4.00
N SER A 126 -5.59 -7.56 -3.93
CA SER A 126 -5.89 -6.52 -4.92
C SER A 126 -5.89 -5.18 -4.22
N ILE A 127 -5.20 -4.20 -4.81
CA ILE A 127 -5.20 -2.82 -4.33
C ILE A 127 -5.82 -1.98 -5.43
N GLN A 128 -7.04 -1.48 -5.20
CA GLN A 128 -7.71 -0.58 -6.11
C GLN A 128 -7.60 0.85 -5.60
N SER A 129 -6.97 1.72 -6.39
CA SER A 129 -6.88 3.15 -6.09
C SER A 129 -7.95 3.87 -6.89
N ILE A 130 -8.75 4.71 -6.21
CA ILE A 130 -9.82 5.50 -6.81
C ILE A 130 -9.46 6.96 -6.63
N PHE A 131 -9.41 7.70 -7.73
CA PHE A 131 -8.99 9.09 -7.75
C PHE A 131 -10.21 10.03 -7.75
N PRO A 132 -10.10 11.22 -7.13
CA PRO A 132 -11.24 12.13 -7.04
C PRO A 132 -11.61 12.80 -8.36
N SER A 133 -10.71 12.83 -9.34
CA SER A 133 -10.95 13.46 -10.64
C SER A 133 -9.98 12.94 -11.70
N THR A 134 -10.27 13.20 -12.96
CA THR A 134 -9.35 12.88 -14.07
C THR A 134 -8.01 13.59 -13.89
N SER A 135 -8.03 14.87 -13.51
CA SER A 135 -6.81 15.63 -13.33
C SER A 135 -5.97 15.08 -12.17
N ALA A 136 -6.61 14.67 -11.06
CA ALA A 136 -5.92 14.03 -9.94
C ALA A 136 -5.28 12.70 -10.35
N MET A 137 -6.01 11.89 -11.13
CA MET A 137 -5.49 10.62 -11.64
C MET A 137 -4.26 10.84 -12.52
N GLU A 138 -4.34 11.78 -13.45
CA GLU A 138 -3.23 12.12 -14.33
C GLU A 138 -2.01 12.61 -13.54
N GLN A 139 -2.23 13.47 -12.54
CA GLN A 139 -1.17 14.01 -11.70
C GLN A 139 -0.45 12.90 -10.92
N VAL A 140 -1.20 12.04 -10.27
CA VAL A 140 -0.62 10.97 -9.43
C VAL A 140 0.09 9.92 -10.28
N LEU A 141 -0.49 9.54 -11.43
CA LEU A 141 0.16 8.60 -12.35
C LEU A 141 1.44 9.21 -12.95
N ALA A 142 1.45 10.50 -13.23
CA ALA A 142 2.64 11.19 -13.73
C ALA A 142 3.78 11.24 -12.70
N MET A 143 3.46 11.10 -11.41
CA MET A 143 4.44 11.00 -10.33
C MET A 143 5.07 9.61 -10.22
N GLY A 144 4.65 8.66 -11.05
CA GLY A 144 5.21 7.29 -11.06
C GLY A 144 4.52 6.32 -10.10
N MET A 145 3.26 6.55 -9.75
CA MET A 145 2.51 5.71 -8.81
C MET A 145 2.45 4.24 -9.23
N GLU A 146 2.17 3.97 -10.50
CA GLU A 146 2.07 2.59 -10.99
C GLU A 146 3.37 1.83 -10.77
N GLU A 147 4.47 2.40 -11.22
CA GLU A 147 5.79 1.79 -11.08
C GLU A 147 6.21 1.68 -9.62
N GLY A 148 6.00 2.75 -8.83
CA GLY A 148 6.34 2.78 -7.41
C GLY A 148 5.59 1.72 -6.62
N LEU A 149 4.29 1.59 -6.84
CA LEU A 149 3.46 0.60 -6.14
C LEU A 149 3.84 -0.82 -6.57
N THR A 150 4.09 -1.04 -7.85
CA THR A 150 4.52 -2.35 -8.36
C THR A 150 5.86 -2.76 -7.74
N GLN A 151 6.82 -1.85 -7.66
CA GLN A 151 8.11 -2.11 -7.04
C GLN A 151 7.98 -2.35 -5.52
N ALA A 152 7.11 -1.59 -4.86
CA ALA A 152 6.86 -1.76 -3.44
C ALA A 152 6.31 -3.16 -3.15
N ILE A 153 5.27 -3.57 -3.86
CA ILE A 153 4.67 -4.91 -3.72
C ILE A 153 5.69 -6.01 -4.03
N GLY A 154 6.58 -5.77 -4.99
CA GLY A 154 7.65 -6.71 -5.37
C GLY A 154 8.59 -7.07 -4.23
N GLN A 155 8.65 -6.28 -3.18
CA GLN A 155 9.49 -6.54 -2.01
C GLN A 155 8.87 -7.55 -1.03
N ILE A 156 7.57 -7.82 -1.17
CA ILE A 156 6.83 -8.67 -0.23
C ILE A 156 7.32 -10.12 -0.27
N ASP A 157 7.66 -10.64 -1.45
CA ASP A 157 8.15 -12.03 -1.56
C ASP A 157 9.36 -12.29 -0.68
N ALA A 158 10.27 -11.34 -0.56
CA ALA A 158 11.45 -11.46 0.28
C ALA A 158 11.07 -11.53 1.78
N ILE A 159 10.06 -10.77 2.18
CA ILE A 159 9.57 -10.79 3.56
C ILE A 159 8.94 -12.15 3.88
N LEU A 160 8.11 -12.66 2.98
CA LEU A 160 7.47 -13.96 3.16
C LEU A 160 8.46 -15.12 3.12
N ALA A 161 9.55 -14.99 2.36
CA ALA A 161 10.60 -15.99 2.31
C ALA A 161 11.31 -16.15 3.66
N GLU A 162 11.37 -15.12 4.47
CA GLU A 162 11.95 -15.18 5.82
C GLU A 162 11.18 -16.13 6.73
N ASP A 163 9.86 -16.24 6.55
CA ASP A 163 9.04 -17.18 7.34
C ASP A 163 9.47 -18.61 7.09
N ARG A 164 9.80 -18.95 5.84
CA ARG A 164 10.24 -20.29 5.45
C ARG A 164 11.61 -20.63 6.03
N VAL A 165 12.49 -19.65 6.11
CA VAL A 165 13.80 -19.82 6.73
C VAL A 165 13.67 -20.00 8.25
N ALA A 166 12.79 -19.22 8.89
CA ALA A 166 12.57 -19.29 10.33
C ALA A 166 11.93 -20.61 10.80
N GLN A 167 11.28 -21.35 9.89
CA GLN A 167 10.63 -22.63 10.18
C GLN A 167 11.54 -23.84 10.01
N ARG A 168 12.78 -23.63 9.62
CA ARG A 168 13.76 -24.72 9.41
C ARG A 168 14.52 -25.08 10.67
#